data_d47ae159ea8df4912495f9cd261e6692
#
_entry.id   d47ae159ea8df4912495f9cd261e6692
#
_cell.length_a   1.000
_cell.length_b   1.000
_cell.length_c   1.000
_cell.angle_alpha   90.00
_cell.angle_beta   90.00
_cell.angle_gamma   90.00
#
_symmetry.space_group_name_H-M   'P 1'
#
loop_
_entity.id
_entity.type
_entity.pdbx_description
1 polymer ?
#
loop_
_entity_poly.entity_id
_entity_poly.type
_entity_poly.pdbx_seq_one_letter_code
_entity_poly.pdbx_strand_id
1 'polypeptide(L)'
;LPILDSFEKYPMKSQLDNKEILGLSGNILTEYQDAKHLSDTDVQASGLIKQFIEQYPKEHTMIQKFFNIFCNRELSRLPASRVFKNGLRFKQRQGTFLVAQQNRVLLRLTTPNASMLFFKGRWWETLVAHKVRSWSQKRPNSPEVWQSVLFQTEGNNPRTKNEVDVLLNNQQKLIFIECKSGQVTQNDIYKIDAVRETYGGDI
;
A
#
# COMPACT_ATOMS: atom_id res chain seq x y z
N LEU A 1 -4.48 -34.25 -38.70
CA LEU A 1 -4.28 -32.90 -38.15
C LEU A 1 -3.70 -33.01 -36.73
N PRO A 2 -2.37 -32.84 -36.54
CA PRO A 2 -1.74 -33.12 -35.24
C PRO A 2 -1.73 -31.91 -34.25
N ILE A 3 -2.54 -30.89 -34.45
CA ILE A 3 -2.48 -29.66 -33.63
C ILE A 3 -3.48 -29.69 -32.47
N LEU A 4 -4.50 -30.56 -32.52
CA LEU A 4 -5.49 -30.62 -31.45
C LEU A 4 -5.11 -31.51 -30.26
N ASP A 5 -4.19 -32.46 -30.45
CA ASP A 5 -3.77 -33.40 -29.39
C ASP A 5 -2.75 -32.79 -28.37
N SER A 6 -2.21 -31.63 -28.67
CA SER A 6 -1.25 -30.96 -27.75
C SER A 6 -1.90 -30.14 -26.63
N PHE A 7 -3.19 -29.81 -26.75
CA PHE A 7 -3.90 -29.04 -25.73
C PHE A 7 -4.43 -29.87 -24.55
N GLU A 8 -4.57 -31.18 -24.71
CA GLU A 8 -5.04 -32.06 -23.63
C GLU A 8 -3.95 -32.42 -22.59
N LYS A 9 -2.68 -32.18 -22.89
CA LYS A 9 -1.55 -32.57 -22.00
C LYS A 9 -1.21 -31.58 -20.90
N TYR A 10 -1.71 -30.35 -20.93
CA TYR A 10 -1.55 -29.39 -19.86
C TYR A 10 -2.96 -29.04 -19.38
N PRO A 11 -3.34 -29.45 -18.16
CA PRO A 11 -4.54 -28.89 -17.54
C PRO A 11 -4.30 -27.38 -17.48
N MET A 12 -4.99 -26.62 -18.31
CA MET A 12 -4.99 -25.17 -18.19
C MET A 12 -5.45 -24.89 -16.77
N LYS A 13 -4.55 -24.44 -15.90
CA LYS A 13 -4.97 -23.84 -14.66
C LYS A 13 -6.00 -22.80 -15.02
N SER A 14 -7.18 -22.89 -14.45
CA SER A 14 -8.28 -21.97 -14.73
C SER A 14 -7.91 -20.53 -14.36
N GLN A 15 -6.80 -20.34 -13.64
CA GLN A 15 -6.29 -19.06 -13.19
C GLN A 15 -4.80 -19.17 -12.82
N LEU A 16 -3.96 -18.28 -13.38
CA LEU A 16 -2.57 -18.09 -12.96
C LEU A 16 -2.52 -17.22 -11.71
N ASP A 17 -1.62 -17.50 -10.79
CA ASP A 17 -1.37 -16.63 -9.66
C ASP A 17 -0.50 -15.41 -10.04
N ASN A 18 -0.39 -14.43 -9.14
CA ASN A 18 0.39 -13.21 -9.41
C ASN A 18 1.87 -13.50 -9.73
N LYS A 19 2.47 -14.52 -9.11
CA LYS A 19 3.87 -14.89 -9.37
C LYS A 19 4.04 -15.48 -10.76
N GLU A 20 3.12 -16.35 -11.15
CA GLU A 20 3.13 -16.98 -12.46
C GLU A 20 2.99 -15.92 -13.57
N ILE A 21 2.05 -14.96 -13.41
CA ILE A 21 1.86 -13.88 -14.40
C ILE A 21 3.07 -12.95 -14.45
N LEU A 22 3.60 -12.53 -13.32
CA LEU A 22 4.79 -11.67 -13.28
C LEU A 22 6.01 -12.37 -13.88
N GLY A 23 6.19 -13.66 -13.63
CA GLY A 23 7.25 -14.46 -14.25
C GLY A 23 7.12 -14.55 -15.78
N LEU A 24 5.91 -14.69 -16.31
CA LEU A 24 5.66 -14.67 -17.74
C LEU A 24 6.02 -13.33 -18.40
N SER A 25 5.90 -12.23 -17.64
CA SER A 25 6.27 -10.88 -18.11
C SER A 25 7.77 -10.56 -17.93
N GLY A 26 8.62 -11.52 -17.52
CA GLY A 26 10.04 -11.32 -17.26
C GLY A 26 10.31 -10.45 -16.01
N ASN A 27 9.37 -10.39 -15.08
CA ASN A 27 9.51 -9.62 -13.85
C ASN A 27 10.00 -10.47 -12.69
N ILE A 28 10.94 -9.94 -11.92
CA ILE A 28 11.47 -10.58 -10.71
C ILE A 28 10.75 -9.97 -9.51
N LEU A 29 9.94 -10.79 -8.84
CA LEU A 29 9.30 -10.43 -7.59
C LEU A 29 10.34 -10.42 -6.46
N THR A 30 10.54 -9.28 -5.81
CA THR A 30 11.49 -9.14 -4.70
C THR A 30 10.83 -9.20 -3.34
N GLU A 31 9.73 -8.48 -3.15
CA GLU A 31 8.99 -8.42 -1.88
C GLU A 31 7.50 -8.20 -2.16
N TYR A 32 6.64 -8.73 -1.31
CA TYR A 32 5.19 -8.45 -1.30
C TYR A 32 4.57 -8.84 0.03
N GLN A 33 3.43 -8.25 0.33
CA GLN A 33 2.56 -8.67 1.42
C GLN A 33 1.21 -9.13 0.84
N ASP A 34 0.88 -10.41 1.04
CA ASP A 34 -0.45 -10.91 0.69
C ASP A 34 -1.50 -10.23 1.57
N ALA A 35 -2.51 -9.62 0.96
CA ALA A 35 -3.54 -8.88 1.69
C ALA A 35 -4.37 -9.76 2.64
N LYS A 36 -4.33 -11.09 2.51
CA LYS A 36 -4.96 -12.00 3.50
C LYS A 36 -4.28 -11.94 4.87
N HIS A 37 -3.05 -11.46 4.96
CA HIS A 37 -2.29 -11.30 6.19
C HIS A 37 -2.32 -9.87 6.73
N LEU A 38 -3.16 -8.97 6.16
CA LEU A 38 -3.38 -7.65 6.74
C LEU A 38 -3.91 -7.79 8.17
N SER A 39 -3.25 -7.11 9.09
CA SER A 39 -3.67 -7.09 10.49
C SER A 39 -4.96 -6.27 10.66
N ASP A 40 -5.95 -6.84 11.34
CA ASP A 40 -7.20 -6.13 11.65
C ASP A 40 -6.93 -4.85 12.46
N THR A 41 -5.92 -4.86 13.32
CA THR A 41 -5.51 -3.67 14.08
C THR A 41 -4.95 -2.58 13.18
N ASP A 42 -4.23 -2.91 12.11
CA ASP A 42 -3.74 -1.93 11.14
C ASP A 42 -4.88 -1.39 10.27
N VAL A 43 -5.81 -2.22 9.87
CA VAL A 43 -7.02 -1.80 9.14
C VAL A 43 -7.86 -0.85 9.99
N GLN A 44 -8.10 -1.19 11.27
CA GLN A 44 -8.82 -0.34 12.21
C GLN A 44 -8.08 0.99 12.44
N ALA A 45 -6.77 0.94 12.70
CA ALA A 45 -5.93 2.13 12.86
C ALA A 45 -5.99 3.04 11.63
N SER A 46 -5.94 2.46 10.43
CA SER A 46 -6.05 3.19 9.16
C SER A 46 -7.39 3.90 9.01
N GLY A 47 -8.49 3.26 9.42
CA GLY A 47 -9.81 3.87 9.49
C GLY A 47 -9.87 5.07 10.45
N LEU A 48 -9.26 4.94 11.63
CA LEU A 48 -9.16 6.04 12.61
C LEU A 48 -8.29 7.20 12.08
N ILE A 49 -7.20 6.92 11.36
CA ILE A 49 -6.38 7.97 10.73
C ILE A 49 -7.20 8.72 9.68
N LYS A 50 -7.95 8.02 8.83
CA LYS A 50 -8.84 8.65 7.84
C LYS A 50 -9.81 9.61 8.52
N GLN A 51 -10.53 9.16 9.56
CA GLN A 51 -11.47 9.99 10.32
C GLN A 51 -10.77 11.21 10.96
N PHE A 52 -9.58 11.01 11.53
CA PHE A 52 -8.79 12.11 12.09
C PHE A 52 -8.43 13.16 11.05
N ILE A 53 -8.01 12.76 9.86
CA ILE A 53 -7.68 13.68 8.77
C ILE A 53 -8.91 14.48 8.31
N GLU A 54 -10.07 13.83 8.22
CA GLU A 54 -11.33 14.46 7.84
C GLU A 54 -11.82 15.47 8.89
N GLN A 55 -11.68 15.15 10.17
CA GLN A 55 -12.15 15.98 11.28
C GLN A 55 -11.15 17.06 11.70
N TYR A 56 -9.86 16.80 11.57
CA TYR A 56 -8.75 17.64 12.06
C TYR A 56 -7.66 17.87 11.00
N PRO A 57 -8.00 18.37 9.80
CA PRO A 57 -7.05 18.49 8.68
C PRO A 57 -5.90 19.47 8.99
N LYS A 58 -6.13 20.50 9.79
CA LYS A 58 -5.10 21.49 10.19
C LYS A 58 -4.06 20.86 11.13
N GLU A 59 -4.53 20.09 12.10
CA GLU A 59 -3.71 19.37 13.08
C GLU A 59 -2.87 18.30 12.39
N HIS A 60 -3.48 17.52 11.50
CA HIS A 60 -2.78 16.56 10.66
C HIS A 60 -1.68 17.24 9.84
N THR A 61 -2.01 18.30 9.12
CA THR A 61 -1.05 19.06 8.31
C THR A 61 0.12 19.59 9.15
N MET A 62 -0.14 20.07 10.35
CA MET A 62 0.90 20.59 11.26
C MET A 62 1.87 19.48 11.68
N ILE A 63 1.35 18.31 12.05
CA ILE A 63 2.16 17.15 12.44
C ILE A 63 2.96 16.63 11.23
N GLN A 64 2.36 16.54 10.06
CA GLN A 64 3.04 16.10 8.84
C GLN A 64 4.14 17.08 8.38
N LYS A 65 3.92 18.40 8.48
CA LYS A 65 4.96 19.40 8.21
C LYS A 65 6.15 19.26 9.18
N PHE A 66 5.89 19.03 10.46
CA PHE A 66 6.94 18.73 11.42
C PHE A 66 7.75 17.50 11.00
N PHE A 67 7.09 16.40 10.67
CA PHE A 67 7.77 15.17 10.23
C PHE A 67 8.60 15.40 8.97
N ASN A 68 8.06 16.10 7.98
CA ASN A 68 8.76 16.35 6.72
C ASN A 68 9.99 17.24 6.88
N ILE A 69 9.91 18.29 7.71
CA ILE A 69 10.96 19.31 7.85
C ILE A 69 12.00 18.89 8.89
N PHE A 70 11.56 18.50 10.10
CA PHE A 70 12.46 18.25 11.21
C PHE A 70 12.94 16.81 11.30
N CYS A 71 12.16 15.86 10.83
CA CYS A 71 12.56 14.46 10.81
C CYS A 71 13.07 14.02 9.43
N ASN A 72 13.07 14.92 8.44
CA ASN A 72 13.47 14.61 7.06
C ASN A 72 12.76 13.36 6.50
N ARG A 73 11.49 13.17 6.87
CA ARG A 73 10.66 11.99 6.54
C ARG A 73 11.22 10.66 7.06
N GLU A 74 12.13 10.68 8.02
CA GLU A 74 12.71 9.47 8.61
C GLU A 74 12.07 9.17 9.96
N LEU A 75 11.48 7.97 10.11
CA LEU A 75 10.84 7.55 11.37
C LEU A 75 11.83 7.40 12.51
N SER A 76 13.09 7.08 12.21
CA SER A 76 14.19 6.99 13.17
C SER A 76 14.49 8.32 13.88
N ARG A 77 14.16 9.44 13.24
CA ARG A 77 14.33 10.80 13.79
C ARG A 77 13.09 11.32 14.52
N LEU A 78 11.99 10.55 14.53
CA LEU A 78 10.76 10.96 15.16
C LEU A 78 10.90 10.89 16.68
N PRO A 79 10.71 12.03 17.42
CA PRO A 79 10.83 12.02 18.88
C PRO A 79 9.69 11.24 19.53
N ALA A 80 9.94 10.71 20.72
CA ALA A 80 8.90 10.00 21.50
C ALA A 80 7.69 10.89 21.83
N SER A 81 7.86 12.22 21.86
CA SER A 81 6.77 13.18 22.01
C SER A 81 7.14 14.55 21.45
N ARG A 82 6.11 15.31 21.05
CA ARG A 82 6.25 16.71 20.62
C ARG A 82 5.03 17.51 21.09
N VAL A 83 5.30 18.75 21.55
CA VAL A 83 4.26 19.73 21.85
C VAL A 83 4.42 20.91 20.89
N PHE A 84 3.32 21.37 20.29
CA PHE A 84 3.23 22.50 19.39
C PHE A 84 2.67 23.73 20.11
N LYS A 85 2.92 24.93 19.59
CA LYS A 85 2.54 26.22 20.22
C LYS A 85 1.03 26.37 20.51
N ASN A 86 0.18 25.69 19.69
CA ASN A 86 -1.29 25.71 19.85
C ASN A 86 -1.82 24.68 20.87
N GLY A 87 -0.95 24.05 21.66
CA GLY A 87 -1.31 23.01 22.64
C GLY A 87 -1.58 21.64 22.01
N LEU A 88 -1.43 21.50 20.68
CA LEU A 88 -1.41 20.20 20.03
C LEU A 88 -0.17 19.44 20.46
N ARG A 89 -0.31 18.14 20.71
CA ARG A 89 0.80 17.26 21.07
C ARG A 89 0.61 15.88 20.48
N PHE A 90 1.71 15.22 20.15
CA PHE A 90 1.69 13.77 19.93
C PHE A 90 2.65 13.07 20.89
N LYS A 91 2.37 11.82 21.16
CA LYS A 91 3.25 10.89 21.89
C LYS A 91 3.28 9.58 21.12
N GLN A 92 4.48 8.98 21.01
CA GLN A 92 4.63 7.62 20.52
C GLN A 92 5.39 6.78 21.54
N ARG A 93 4.94 5.57 21.69
CA ARG A 93 5.64 4.48 22.39
C ARG A 93 5.47 3.24 21.55
N GLN A 94 6.23 2.20 21.87
CA GLN A 94 6.14 0.91 21.18
C GLN A 94 4.66 0.46 21.06
N GLY A 95 4.17 0.35 19.82
CA GLY A 95 2.80 -0.07 19.53
C GLY A 95 1.68 0.95 19.83
N THR A 96 2.01 2.20 20.20
CA THR A 96 0.98 3.22 20.45
C THR A 96 1.37 4.57 19.89
N PHE A 97 0.46 5.22 19.20
CA PHE A 97 0.57 6.62 18.76
C PHE A 97 -0.67 7.39 19.19
N LEU A 98 -0.46 8.54 19.84
CA LEU A 98 -1.51 9.36 20.41
C LEU A 98 -1.36 10.81 19.92
N VAL A 99 -2.44 11.41 19.46
CA VAL A 99 -2.56 12.85 19.22
C VAL A 99 -3.58 13.42 20.19
N ALA A 100 -3.22 14.52 20.85
CA ALA A 100 -4.12 15.23 21.76
C ALA A 100 -3.94 16.74 21.62
N GLN A 101 -4.99 17.49 21.90
CA GLN A 101 -4.97 18.94 22.00
C GLN A 101 -5.58 19.36 23.33
N GLN A 102 -4.83 20.14 24.10
CA GLN A 102 -5.19 20.44 25.50
C GLN A 102 -5.42 19.13 26.28
N ASN A 103 -6.62 18.91 26.81
CA ASN A 103 -6.99 17.70 27.56
C ASN A 103 -7.80 16.69 26.74
N ARG A 104 -8.02 16.96 25.43
CA ARG A 104 -8.81 16.09 24.57
C ARG A 104 -7.91 15.20 23.71
N VAL A 105 -8.17 13.90 23.73
CA VAL A 105 -7.56 12.94 22.79
C VAL A 105 -8.28 13.07 21.45
N LEU A 106 -7.54 13.34 20.37
CA LEU A 106 -8.05 13.45 19.01
C LEU A 106 -7.86 12.17 18.21
N LEU A 107 -6.76 11.44 18.47
CA LEU A 107 -6.44 10.18 17.83
C LEU A 107 -5.67 9.28 18.78
N ARG A 108 -6.04 8.00 18.83
CA ARG A 108 -5.26 6.95 19.50
C ARG A 108 -5.18 5.74 18.60
N LEU A 109 -3.97 5.32 18.27
CA LEU A 109 -3.69 4.11 17.52
C LEU A 109 -2.97 3.12 18.42
N THR A 110 -3.35 1.86 18.33
CA THR A 110 -2.76 0.76 19.10
C THR A 110 -2.40 -0.36 18.13
N THR A 111 -1.24 -0.21 17.48
CA THR A 111 -0.66 -1.20 16.57
C THR A 111 0.86 -0.96 16.49
N PRO A 112 1.69 -1.98 16.32
CA PRO A 112 3.13 -1.84 16.10
C PRO A 112 3.46 -0.90 14.93
N ASN A 113 2.59 -0.83 13.93
CA ASN A 113 2.77 -0.04 12.71
C ASN A 113 2.21 1.39 12.80
N ALA A 114 1.72 1.85 13.97
CA ALA A 114 1.03 3.14 14.13
C ALA A 114 1.75 4.33 13.49
N SER A 115 3.07 4.48 13.75
CA SER A 115 3.86 5.57 13.18
C SER A 115 4.07 5.43 11.68
N MET A 116 4.25 4.22 11.18
CA MET A 116 4.37 3.92 9.76
C MET A 116 3.08 4.28 9.02
N LEU A 117 1.95 3.83 9.54
CA LEU A 117 0.63 4.12 8.98
C LEU A 117 0.39 5.64 8.94
N PHE A 118 0.63 6.35 10.06
CA PHE A 118 0.34 7.77 10.17
C PHE A 118 1.28 8.65 9.34
N PHE A 119 2.60 8.48 9.49
CA PHE A 119 3.58 9.39 8.90
C PHE A 119 3.98 9.06 7.47
N LYS A 120 3.95 7.78 7.08
CA LYS A 120 4.33 7.33 5.73
C LYS A 120 3.14 7.21 4.77
N GLY A 121 1.92 7.48 5.23
CA GLY A 121 0.73 7.42 4.39
C GLY A 121 0.21 6.00 4.14
N ARG A 122 0.85 4.97 4.71
CA ARG A 122 0.44 3.56 4.50
C ARG A 122 -0.98 3.22 4.97
N TRP A 123 -1.60 4.09 5.77
CA TRP A 123 -3.00 3.95 6.15
C TRP A 123 -3.93 3.89 4.94
N TRP A 124 -3.62 4.66 3.88
CA TRP A 124 -4.45 4.69 2.68
C TRP A 124 -4.30 3.41 1.86
N GLU A 125 -3.06 2.96 1.63
CA GLU A 125 -2.74 1.69 0.96
C GLU A 125 -3.40 0.51 1.69
N THR A 126 -3.32 0.47 3.03
CA THR A 126 -3.94 -0.56 3.87
C THR A 126 -5.46 -0.59 3.71
N LEU A 127 -6.14 0.58 3.70
CA LEU A 127 -7.58 0.65 3.47
C LEU A 127 -7.98 0.20 2.07
N VAL A 128 -7.21 0.60 1.05
CA VAL A 128 -7.45 0.20 -0.34
C VAL A 128 -7.27 -1.30 -0.48
N ALA A 129 -6.16 -1.87 -0.03
CA ALA A 129 -5.89 -3.30 -0.07
C ALA A 129 -6.98 -4.12 0.65
N HIS A 130 -7.41 -3.65 1.84
CA HIS A 130 -8.51 -4.29 2.58
C HIS A 130 -9.83 -4.26 1.80
N LYS A 131 -10.18 -3.13 1.18
CA LYS A 131 -11.40 -3.02 0.37
C LYS A 131 -11.34 -3.88 -0.89
N VAL A 132 -10.22 -3.88 -1.60
CA VAL A 132 -10.01 -4.71 -2.79
C VAL A 132 -10.09 -6.19 -2.42
N ARG A 133 -9.45 -6.61 -1.32
CA ARG A 133 -9.57 -7.97 -0.79
C ARG A 133 -11.02 -8.34 -0.45
N SER A 134 -11.73 -7.46 0.27
CA SER A 134 -13.13 -7.72 0.64
C SER A 134 -14.04 -7.82 -0.59
N TRP A 135 -13.73 -7.11 -1.66
CA TRP A 135 -14.39 -7.23 -2.95
C TRP A 135 -14.01 -8.56 -3.62
N SER A 136 -12.72 -8.91 -3.67
CA SER A 136 -12.19 -10.15 -4.25
C SER A 136 -12.85 -11.39 -3.63
N GLN A 137 -12.96 -11.44 -2.32
CA GLN A 137 -13.57 -12.58 -1.58
C GLN A 137 -15.03 -12.85 -1.95
N LYS A 138 -15.74 -11.87 -2.54
CA LYS A 138 -17.13 -12.02 -3.01
C LYS A 138 -17.22 -12.51 -4.46
N ARG A 139 -16.11 -12.74 -5.12
CA ARG A 139 -16.04 -13.20 -6.52
C ARG A 139 -15.83 -14.69 -6.60
N PRO A 140 -16.37 -15.33 -7.62
CA PRO A 140 -15.96 -16.71 -7.97
C PRO A 140 -14.45 -16.77 -8.04
N ASN A 141 -13.68 -17.61 -7.72
CA ASN A 141 -12.21 -17.72 -7.82
C ASN A 141 -11.39 -16.81 -6.88
N SER A 142 -12.03 -15.97 -6.04
CA SER A 142 -11.36 -15.13 -5.04
C SER A 142 -10.03 -14.54 -5.54
N PRO A 143 -10.05 -13.57 -6.48
CA PRO A 143 -8.85 -12.98 -7.06
C PRO A 143 -7.80 -12.63 -6.00
N GLU A 144 -6.53 -12.88 -6.32
CA GLU A 144 -5.41 -12.66 -5.39
C GLU A 144 -5.08 -11.18 -5.27
N VAL A 145 -4.88 -10.70 -4.04
CA VAL A 145 -4.59 -9.29 -3.75
C VAL A 145 -3.30 -9.18 -2.95
N TRP A 146 -2.35 -8.42 -3.45
CA TRP A 146 -1.08 -8.14 -2.80
C TRP A 146 -0.92 -6.65 -2.53
N GLN A 147 -0.20 -6.33 -1.45
CA GLN A 147 0.12 -4.96 -1.04
C GLN A 147 1.64 -4.78 -1.00
N SER A 148 2.11 -3.54 -1.25
CA SER A 148 3.53 -3.16 -1.20
C SER A 148 4.40 -4.11 -2.02
N VAL A 149 4.03 -4.30 -3.28
CA VAL A 149 4.71 -5.23 -4.19
C VAL A 149 5.95 -4.56 -4.76
N LEU A 150 7.11 -5.14 -4.50
CA LEU A 150 8.39 -4.71 -5.04
C LEU A 150 8.86 -5.70 -6.09
N PHE A 151 9.13 -5.22 -7.28
CA PHE A 151 9.64 -6.01 -8.38
C PHE A 151 10.59 -5.22 -9.27
N GLN A 152 11.36 -5.93 -10.07
CA GLN A 152 12.25 -5.38 -11.07
C GLN A 152 12.19 -6.21 -12.34
N THR A 153 12.49 -5.59 -13.47
CA THR A 153 12.61 -6.30 -14.75
C THR A 153 13.94 -7.03 -14.83
N GLU A 154 13.93 -8.22 -15.41
CA GLU A 154 15.14 -8.99 -15.67
C GLU A 154 16.11 -8.18 -16.55
N GLY A 155 17.38 -8.15 -16.19
CA GLY A 155 18.41 -7.38 -16.90
C GLY A 155 18.53 -5.90 -16.52
N ASN A 156 17.65 -5.36 -15.70
CA ASN A 156 17.77 -4.00 -15.19
C ASN A 156 18.75 -3.90 -14.03
N ASN A 157 19.30 -2.68 -13.83
CA ASN A 157 20.19 -2.42 -12.70
C ASN A 157 19.51 -2.87 -11.39
N PRO A 158 20.14 -3.75 -10.59
CA PRO A 158 19.54 -4.31 -9.37
C PRO A 158 19.16 -3.25 -8.32
N ARG A 159 19.54 -1.99 -8.51
CA ARG A 159 19.15 -0.88 -7.64
C ARG A 159 17.79 -0.27 -7.98
N THR A 160 17.20 -0.58 -9.14
CA THR A 160 15.93 -0.02 -9.56
C THR A 160 14.81 -0.98 -9.17
N LYS A 161 14.24 -0.77 -7.99
CA LYS A 161 13.02 -1.47 -7.55
C LYS A 161 11.81 -0.64 -7.94
N ASN A 162 10.83 -1.28 -8.56
CA ASN A 162 9.53 -0.69 -8.82
C ASN A 162 8.57 -1.14 -7.72
N GLU A 163 7.82 -0.19 -7.17
CA GLU A 163 6.83 -0.43 -6.12
C GLU A 163 5.44 -0.23 -6.68
N VAL A 164 4.54 -1.14 -6.35
CA VAL A 164 3.10 -1.05 -6.59
C VAL A 164 2.41 -1.15 -5.24
N ASP A 165 1.58 -0.16 -4.92
CA ASP A 165 0.91 -0.09 -3.63
C ASP A 165 -0.07 -1.25 -3.42
N VAL A 166 -0.88 -1.57 -4.43
CA VAL A 166 -1.77 -2.74 -4.43
C VAL A 166 -1.80 -3.39 -5.81
N LEU A 167 -1.65 -4.70 -5.86
CA LEU A 167 -1.73 -5.52 -7.06
C LEU A 167 -2.89 -6.50 -6.94
N LEU A 168 -3.77 -6.52 -7.92
CA LEU A 168 -4.90 -7.43 -8.01
C LEU A 168 -4.78 -8.28 -9.27
N ASN A 169 -4.86 -9.60 -9.12
CA ASN A 169 -5.03 -10.53 -10.22
C ASN A 169 -6.52 -10.78 -10.45
N ASN A 170 -7.04 -10.28 -11.55
CA ASN A 170 -8.42 -10.49 -11.93
C ASN A 170 -8.47 -11.37 -13.21
N GLN A 171 -8.43 -12.70 -13.01
CA GLN A 171 -8.54 -13.67 -14.11
C GLN A 171 -7.54 -13.42 -15.25
N GLN A 172 -6.26 -13.63 -14.98
CA GLN A 172 -5.14 -13.44 -15.91
C GLN A 172 -4.82 -11.97 -16.28
N LYS A 173 -5.51 -11.02 -15.68
CA LYS A 173 -5.17 -9.59 -15.80
C LYS A 173 -4.62 -9.09 -14.49
N LEU A 174 -3.45 -8.44 -14.54
CA LEU A 174 -2.91 -7.71 -13.40
C LEU A 174 -3.44 -6.29 -13.41
N ILE A 175 -4.00 -5.87 -12.28
CA ILE A 175 -4.46 -4.50 -12.06
C ILE A 175 -3.52 -3.87 -11.05
N PHE A 176 -2.78 -2.86 -11.50
CA PHE A 176 -1.86 -2.06 -10.70
C PHE A 176 -2.62 -0.88 -10.11
N ILE A 177 -2.59 -0.73 -8.79
CA ILE A 177 -3.28 0.33 -8.06
C ILE A 177 -2.25 1.14 -7.31
N GLU A 178 -2.12 2.41 -7.68
CA GLU A 178 -1.31 3.40 -6.98
C GLU A 178 -2.20 4.22 -6.04
N CYS A 179 -1.79 4.35 -4.79
CA CYS A 179 -2.56 4.98 -3.73
C CYS A 179 -2.01 6.37 -3.41
N LYS A 180 -2.78 7.42 -3.70
CA LYS A 180 -2.41 8.80 -3.36
C LYS A 180 -3.39 9.37 -2.33
N SER A 181 -2.87 9.80 -1.19
CA SER A 181 -3.67 10.46 -0.14
C SER A 181 -3.75 11.99 -0.31
N GLY A 182 -3.13 12.53 -1.36
CA GLY A 182 -3.07 13.94 -1.67
C GLY A 182 -3.53 14.24 -3.09
N GLN A 183 -3.08 15.38 -3.62
CA GLN A 183 -3.38 15.77 -5.00
C GLN A 183 -2.63 14.86 -5.98
N VAL A 184 -3.36 14.30 -6.93
CA VAL A 184 -2.79 13.55 -8.06
C VAL A 184 -2.20 14.56 -9.04
N THR A 185 -0.94 14.36 -9.43
CA THR A 185 -0.23 15.17 -10.40
C THR A 185 -0.10 14.45 -11.74
N GLN A 186 0.21 15.19 -12.81
CA GLN A 186 0.47 14.60 -14.12
C GLN A 186 1.64 13.59 -14.08
N ASN A 187 2.66 13.85 -13.25
CA ASN A 187 3.77 12.93 -13.06
C ASN A 187 3.34 11.60 -12.41
N ASP A 188 2.34 11.62 -11.55
CA ASP A 188 1.80 10.39 -10.96
C ASP A 188 1.12 9.54 -12.03
N ILE A 189 0.38 10.17 -12.95
CA ILE A 189 -0.26 9.49 -14.10
C ILE A 189 0.80 8.88 -15.01
N TYR A 190 1.85 9.64 -15.39
CA TYR A 190 2.93 9.12 -16.23
C TYR A 190 3.67 7.93 -15.59
N LYS A 191 3.85 7.94 -14.27
CA LYS A 191 4.45 6.79 -13.56
C LYS A 191 3.58 5.54 -13.66
N ILE A 192 2.28 5.67 -13.48
CA ILE A 192 1.34 4.54 -13.61
C ILE A 192 1.35 4.01 -15.04
N ASP A 193 1.33 4.89 -16.04
CA ASP A 193 1.40 4.49 -17.45
C ASP A 193 2.71 3.77 -17.75
N ALA A 194 3.85 4.29 -17.30
CA ALA A 194 5.15 3.63 -17.48
C ALA A 194 5.21 2.26 -16.81
N VAL A 195 4.63 2.12 -15.61
CA VAL A 195 4.51 0.83 -14.91
C VAL A 195 3.62 -0.12 -15.71
N ARG A 196 2.49 0.34 -16.21
CA ARG A 196 1.59 -0.45 -17.03
C ARG A 196 2.26 -0.92 -18.32
N GLU A 197 2.93 -0.03 -19.06
CA GLU A 197 3.63 -0.38 -20.30
C GLU A 197 4.80 -1.34 -20.07
N THR A 198 5.52 -1.17 -18.97
CA THR A 198 6.69 -2.02 -18.67
C THR A 198 6.28 -3.41 -18.14
N TYR A 199 5.24 -3.47 -17.32
CA TYR A 199 4.91 -4.68 -16.54
C TYR A 199 3.52 -5.24 -16.80
N GLY A 200 2.62 -4.47 -17.39
CA GLY A 200 1.24 -4.88 -17.64
C GLY A 200 1.08 -5.72 -18.91
N GLY A 201 1.95 -5.53 -19.89
CA GLY A 201 1.80 -6.15 -21.21
C GLY A 201 0.42 -5.91 -21.83
N ASP A 202 0.25 -6.32 -23.08
CA ASP A 202 -1.07 -6.43 -23.76
C ASP A 202 -1.74 -7.76 -23.38
N ILE A 203 -1.87 -8.06 -22.08
CA ILE A 203 -2.54 -9.28 -21.62
C ILE A 203 -4.01 -8.99 -21.33
#